data_5e9cc09b319b2f341062f8d3ea97327d
#
_entry.id   5e9cc09b319b2f341062f8d3ea97327d
#
_cell.length_a   1.000
_cell.length_b   1.000
_cell.length_c   1.000
_cell.angle_alpha   90.00
_cell.angle_beta   90.00
_cell.angle_gamma   90.00
#
_symmetry.space_group_name_H-M   'P 1'
#
loop_
_entity.id
_entity.type
_entity.pdbx_description
1 polymer ?
#
loop_
_entity_poly.entity_id
_entity_poly.type
_entity_poly.pdbx_seq_one_letter_code
_entity_poly.pdbx_strand_id
1 'polypeptide(L)'
;MSIINGTDELSEINQKVVQEGEILPQVRLRDGSRVQTGTVATMLHNIHLYNMGVRGDVEDELALAIPTLVKVGLFDLFSADEWINGNNAGRKFVGEKAKAFLEKSETIF
;
A
#
# COMPACT_ATOMS: atom_id res chain seq x y z
N MET A 1 13.09 11.88 -10.42
CA MET A 1 12.70 11.61 -10.16
C MET A 1 12.33 10.92 -9.52
N SER A 2 12.15 10.49 -9.36
CA SER A 2 11.71 9.89 -8.92
C SER A 2 11.61 9.44 -8.02
N ILE A 3 11.66 9.53 -7.56
CA ILE A 3 11.50 9.31 -6.58
C ILE A 3 10.41 9.36 -6.24
N ILE A 4 9.84 9.29 -6.98
CA ILE A 4 8.63 9.28 -6.75
C ILE A 4 8.15 8.19 -5.98
N ASN A 5 8.87 7.44 -5.34
CA ASN A 5 8.48 6.46 -4.36
C ASN A 5 7.44 5.48 -4.88
N GLY A 6 7.56 5.09 -6.12
CA GLY A 6 6.66 4.12 -6.70
C GLY A 6 5.32 4.66 -7.15
N THR A 7 5.15 5.99 -7.20
CA THR A 7 3.86 6.56 -7.58
C THR A 7 3.43 6.12 -8.98
N ASP A 8 4.37 6.09 -9.95
CA ASP A 8 4.03 5.65 -11.29
C ASP A 8 3.69 4.17 -11.33
N GLU A 9 4.42 3.37 -10.56
CA GLU A 9 4.14 1.94 -10.45
C GLU A 9 2.79 1.69 -9.80
N LEU A 10 2.44 2.48 -8.76
CA LEU A 10 1.14 2.38 -8.14
C LEU A 10 0.01 2.78 -9.09
N SER A 11 0.27 3.74 -9.98
CA SER A 11 -0.72 4.09 -10.98
C SER A 11 -1.07 2.90 -11.87
N GLU A 12 -0.05 2.14 -12.32
CA GLU A 12 -0.29 0.95 -13.11
C GLU A 12 -1.01 -0.13 -12.30
N ILE A 13 -0.59 -0.32 -11.05
CA ILE A 13 -1.21 -1.31 -10.18
C ILE A 13 -2.66 -0.97 -9.92
N ASN A 14 -2.94 0.31 -9.65
CA ASN A 14 -4.29 0.74 -9.32
C ASN A 14 -5.24 0.65 -10.50
N GLN A 15 -4.73 0.56 -11.73
CA GLN A 15 -5.60 0.34 -12.89
C GLN A 15 -6.39 -0.95 -12.79
N LYS A 16 -5.92 -1.91 -12.02
CA LYS A 16 -6.61 -3.20 -11.90
C LYS A 16 -7.98 -3.08 -11.22
N VAL A 17 -8.26 -1.94 -10.56
CA VAL A 17 -9.56 -1.75 -9.89
C VAL A 17 -10.44 -0.73 -10.61
N VAL A 18 -10.01 -0.22 -11.77
CA VAL A 18 -10.79 0.74 -12.54
C VAL A 18 -11.10 0.18 -13.91
N GLN A 19 -12.04 0.81 -14.60
CA GLN A 19 -12.39 0.39 -15.96
C GLN A 19 -11.25 0.71 -16.90
N GLU A 20 -11.16 -0.09 -17.96
CA GLU A 20 -10.15 0.11 -18.98
C GLU A 20 -10.24 1.53 -19.53
N GLY A 21 -9.12 2.20 -19.64
CA GLY A 21 -9.05 3.56 -20.16
C GLY A 21 -9.23 4.66 -19.13
N GLU A 22 -9.67 4.32 -17.93
CA GLU A 22 -9.77 5.32 -16.87
C GLU A 22 -8.44 5.48 -16.18
N ILE A 23 -8.17 6.70 -15.73
CA ILE A 23 -6.94 7.05 -15.04
C ILE A 23 -7.29 7.65 -13.70
N LEU A 24 -6.72 7.09 -12.63
CA LEU A 24 -6.92 7.63 -11.30
C LEU A 24 -6.02 8.84 -11.10
N PRO A 25 -6.54 9.93 -10.54
CA PRO A 25 -5.73 11.11 -10.32
C PRO A 25 -4.73 10.93 -9.20
N GLN A 26 -3.68 11.75 -9.22
CA GLN A 26 -2.75 11.86 -8.10
C GLN A 26 -3.15 13.04 -7.25
N VAL A 27 -2.88 12.95 -5.96
CA VAL A 27 -3.17 14.01 -5.01
C VAL A 27 -1.86 14.52 -4.42
N ARG A 28 -1.72 15.84 -4.34
CA ARG A 28 -0.56 16.45 -3.69
C ARG A 28 -0.88 16.65 -2.22
N LEU A 29 -0.04 16.14 -1.35
CA LEU A 29 -0.21 16.33 0.08
C LEU A 29 0.38 17.67 0.52
N ARG A 30 0.11 18.05 1.77
CA ARG A 30 0.55 19.34 2.29
C ARG A 30 2.07 19.51 2.26
N ASP A 31 2.80 18.42 2.41
CA ASP A 31 4.26 18.47 2.38
C ASP A 31 4.82 18.52 0.96
N GLY A 32 3.97 18.59 -0.05
CA GLY A 32 4.39 18.66 -1.45
C GLY A 32 4.54 17.32 -2.12
N SER A 33 4.51 16.22 -1.39
CA SER A 33 4.61 14.90 -2.01
C SER A 33 3.32 14.54 -2.71
N ARG A 34 3.43 13.61 -3.67
CA ARG A 34 2.27 13.12 -4.41
C ARG A 34 1.96 11.70 -4.00
N VAL A 35 0.67 11.38 -3.97
CA VAL A 35 0.24 10.01 -3.74
C VAL A 35 -0.78 9.63 -4.81
N GLN A 36 -0.76 8.37 -5.17
CA GLN A 36 -1.68 7.82 -6.14
C GLN A 36 -2.99 7.49 -5.44
N THR A 37 -4.10 8.06 -5.91
CA THR A 37 -5.41 7.70 -5.36
C THR A 37 -5.75 6.26 -5.79
N GLY A 38 -6.62 5.62 -5.05
CA GLY A 38 -7.00 4.25 -5.34
C GLY A 38 -6.11 3.20 -4.69
N THR A 39 -5.00 3.61 -4.06
CA THR A 39 -4.08 2.64 -3.45
C THR A 39 -4.78 1.81 -2.37
N VAL A 40 -5.66 2.43 -1.56
CA VAL A 40 -6.39 1.69 -0.53
C VAL A 40 -7.32 0.67 -1.18
N ALA A 41 -8.05 1.08 -2.22
CA ALA A 41 -8.96 0.15 -2.91
C ALA A 41 -8.20 -1.02 -3.53
N THR A 42 -7.04 -0.73 -4.14
CA THR A 42 -6.22 -1.78 -4.72
C THR A 42 -5.65 -2.71 -3.65
N MET A 43 -5.27 -2.14 -2.50
CA MET A 43 -4.81 -2.95 -1.38
C MET A 43 -5.90 -3.94 -0.95
N LEU A 44 -7.14 -3.46 -0.82
CA LEU A 44 -8.24 -4.34 -0.44
C LEU A 44 -8.44 -5.46 -1.45
N HIS A 45 -8.36 -5.13 -2.72
CA HIS A 45 -8.45 -6.13 -3.79
C HIS A 45 -7.33 -7.16 -3.68
N ASN A 46 -6.10 -6.70 -3.48
CA ASN A 46 -4.95 -7.59 -3.38
C ASN A 46 -4.97 -8.44 -2.10
N ILE A 47 -5.50 -7.89 -1.01
CA ILE A 47 -5.70 -8.69 0.20
C ILE A 47 -6.65 -9.84 -0.07
N HIS A 48 -7.74 -9.57 -0.80
CA HIS A 48 -8.68 -10.60 -1.17
C HIS A 48 -7.99 -11.71 -1.99
N LEU A 49 -7.20 -11.32 -2.98
CA LEU A 49 -6.44 -12.29 -3.78
C LEU A 49 -5.47 -13.10 -2.92
N TYR A 50 -4.76 -12.43 -2.03
CA TYR A 50 -3.83 -13.10 -1.13
C TYR A 50 -4.55 -14.14 -0.28
N ASN A 51 -5.73 -13.79 0.23
CA ASN A 51 -6.53 -14.70 1.05
C ASN A 51 -7.03 -15.91 0.25
N MET A 52 -7.17 -15.74 -1.07
CA MET A 52 -7.53 -16.84 -1.96
C MET A 52 -6.35 -17.72 -2.33
N GLY A 53 -5.15 -17.39 -1.88
CA GLY A 53 -3.96 -18.17 -2.14
C GLY A 53 -3.06 -17.62 -3.24
N VAL A 54 -3.42 -16.49 -3.84
CA VAL A 54 -2.58 -15.89 -4.88
C VAL A 54 -1.31 -15.31 -4.25
N ARG A 55 -0.18 -15.51 -4.90
CA ARG A 55 1.12 -15.04 -4.43
C ARG A 55 1.89 -14.45 -5.61
N GLY A 56 3.11 -13.99 -5.35
CA GLY A 56 3.96 -13.40 -6.37
C GLY A 56 3.67 -11.93 -6.54
N ASP A 57 3.10 -11.54 -7.68
CA ASP A 57 2.83 -10.13 -7.95
C ASP A 57 1.96 -9.47 -6.88
N VAL A 58 1.04 -10.22 -6.30
CA VAL A 58 0.17 -9.69 -5.24
C VAL A 58 1.00 -9.27 -4.03
N GLU A 59 2.00 -10.08 -3.66
CA GLU A 59 2.88 -9.74 -2.54
C GLU A 59 3.70 -8.49 -2.84
N ASP A 60 4.25 -8.41 -4.04
CA ASP A 60 5.05 -7.26 -4.45
C ASP A 60 4.21 -5.99 -4.49
N GLU A 61 3.00 -6.08 -5.01
CA GLU A 61 2.11 -4.92 -5.10
C GLU A 61 1.68 -4.43 -3.73
N LEU A 62 1.39 -5.36 -2.81
CA LEU A 62 1.04 -4.98 -1.45
C LEU A 62 2.23 -4.29 -0.76
N ALA A 63 3.43 -4.84 -0.94
CA ALA A 63 4.62 -4.24 -0.34
C ALA A 63 4.90 -2.85 -0.91
N LEU A 64 4.71 -2.67 -2.22
CA LEU A 64 4.96 -1.39 -2.87
C LEU A 64 4.01 -0.31 -2.38
N ALA A 65 2.81 -0.68 -1.96
CA ALA A 65 1.82 0.29 -1.47
C ALA A 65 2.13 0.81 -0.06
N ILE A 66 2.96 0.14 0.71
CA ILE A 66 3.18 0.46 2.12
C ILE A 66 3.62 1.90 2.36
N PRO A 67 4.64 2.44 1.65
CA PRO A 67 5.04 3.82 1.93
C PRO A 67 3.90 4.82 1.74
N THR A 68 3.08 4.65 0.72
CA THR A 68 1.93 5.52 0.49
C THR A 68 0.91 5.39 1.61
N LEU A 69 0.61 4.16 2.04
CA LEU A 69 -0.37 3.94 3.10
C LEU A 69 0.09 4.53 4.42
N VAL A 70 1.39 4.44 4.72
CA VAL A 70 1.96 5.08 5.91
C VAL A 70 1.82 6.60 5.80
N LYS A 71 2.15 7.15 4.64
CA LYS A 71 2.13 8.58 4.44
C LYS A 71 0.73 9.18 4.59
N VAL A 72 -0.29 8.48 4.14
CA VAL A 72 -1.66 8.99 4.27
C VAL A 72 -2.28 8.71 5.63
N GLY A 73 -1.56 8.06 6.53
CA GLY A 73 -2.01 7.91 7.92
C GLY A 73 -2.81 6.65 8.22
N LEU A 74 -2.81 5.68 7.32
CA LEU A 74 -3.59 4.48 7.56
C LEU A 74 -3.16 3.76 8.85
N PHE A 75 -1.84 3.70 9.08
CA PHE A 75 -1.31 2.97 10.24
C PHE A 75 -1.26 3.81 11.50
N ASP A 76 -1.64 5.09 11.41
CA ASP A 76 -1.94 5.89 12.59
C ASP A 76 -3.33 5.60 13.10
N LEU A 77 -4.25 5.29 12.17
CA LEU A 77 -5.62 4.97 12.53
C LEU A 77 -5.76 3.51 12.95
N PHE A 78 -5.10 2.60 12.23
CA PHE A 78 -5.10 1.18 12.52
C PHE A 78 -3.65 0.73 12.62
N SER A 79 -3.15 0.52 13.84
CA SER A 79 -1.73 0.19 14.02
C SER A 79 -1.36 -1.11 13.29
N ALA A 80 -0.08 -1.22 12.92
CA ALA A 80 0.39 -2.42 12.25
C ALA A 80 0.15 -3.67 13.10
N ASP A 81 0.28 -3.56 14.41
CA ASP A 81 0.06 -4.70 15.30
C ASP A 81 -1.40 -5.18 15.28
N GLU A 82 -2.35 -4.27 15.13
CA GLU A 82 -3.75 -4.66 15.00
C GLU A 82 -3.96 -5.49 13.73
N TRP A 83 -3.25 -5.14 12.66
CA TRP A 83 -3.35 -5.89 11.41
C TRP A 83 -2.72 -7.28 11.53
N ILE A 84 -1.59 -7.36 12.24
CA ILE A 84 -0.87 -8.63 12.41
C ILE A 84 -1.65 -9.60 13.28
N ASN A 85 -2.31 -9.10 14.31
CA ASN A 85 -2.95 -9.94 15.32
C ASN A 85 -4.30 -10.52 14.90
N GLY A 86 -4.82 -10.11 13.76
CA GLY A 86 -6.05 -10.69 13.24
C GLY A 86 -5.79 -12.02 12.56
N ASN A 87 -6.87 -12.68 12.14
CA ASN A 87 -6.77 -13.96 11.46
C ASN A 87 -7.03 -13.88 9.95
N ASN A 88 -6.90 -12.70 9.37
CA ASN A 88 -6.97 -12.48 7.94
C ASN A 88 -5.55 -12.49 7.39
N ALA A 89 -5.22 -13.49 6.55
CA ALA A 89 -3.84 -13.68 6.11
C ALA A 89 -3.27 -12.50 5.33
N GLY A 90 -4.04 -11.93 4.43
CA GLY A 90 -3.57 -10.78 3.63
C GLY A 90 -3.41 -9.54 4.48
N ARG A 91 -4.32 -9.32 5.41
CA ARG A 91 -4.21 -8.21 6.34
C ARG A 91 -2.96 -8.36 7.21
N LYS A 92 -2.68 -9.58 7.66
CA LYS A 92 -1.48 -9.87 8.45
C LYS A 92 -0.22 -9.58 7.63
N PHE A 93 -0.19 -9.98 6.37
CA PHE A 93 0.95 -9.72 5.49
C PHE A 93 1.20 -8.22 5.38
N VAL A 94 0.15 -7.42 5.14
CA VAL A 94 0.27 -5.96 5.05
C VAL A 94 0.81 -5.39 6.36
N GLY A 95 0.27 -5.84 7.49
CA GLY A 95 0.71 -5.38 8.80
C GLY A 95 2.18 -5.67 9.07
N GLU A 96 2.64 -6.86 8.70
CA GLU A 96 4.04 -7.23 8.87
C GLU A 96 4.96 -6.36 8.02
N LYS A 97 4.56 -6.08 6.78
CA LYS A 97 5.35 -5.20 5.91
C LYS A 97 5.36 -3.77 6.42
N ALA A 98 4.22 -3.29 6.92
CA ALA A 98 4.15 -1.94 7.48
C ALA A 98 5.03 -1.81 8.72
N LYS A 99 5.00 -2.81 9.60
CA LYS A 99 5.82 -2.79 10.81
C LYS A 99 7.30 -2.75 10.46
N ALA A 100 7.73 -3.58 9.51
CA ALA A 100 9.11 -3.61 9.08
C ALA A 100 9.53 -2.26 8.48
N PHE A 101 8.66 -1.65 7.68
CA PHE A 101 8.94 -0.36 7.09
C PHE A 101 9.10 0.72 8.16
N LEU A 102 8.20 0.75 9.14
CA LEU A 102 8.25 1.74 10.21
C LEU A 102 9.47 1.57 11.10
N GLU A 103 9.83 0.32 11.42
CA GLU A 103 11.02 0.04 12.22
C GLU A 103 12.29 0.44 11.48
N LYS A 104 12.33 0.20 10.19
CA LYS A 104 13.48 0.58 9.38
C LYS A 104 13.62 2.09 9.33
N SER A 105 12.52 2.83 9.25
CA SER A 105 12.55 4.28 9.26
C SER A 105 13.08 4.82 10.58
N GLU A 106 12.73 4.16 11.68
CA GLU A 106 13.22 4.57 13.01
C GLU A 106 14.70 4.31 13.17
N THR A 107 15.21 3.22 12.59
CA THR A 107 16.62 2.88 12.76
C THR A 107 17.57 3.74 11.94
N ILE A 108 17.07 4.58 11.06
CA ILE A 108 17.91 5.48 10.30
C ILE A 108 18.53 6.54 11.20
N PHE A 109 17.94 6.77 12.32
CA PHE A 109 18.47 7.74 13.29
C PHE A 109 19.08 7.02 14.47
#